data_d9d54b57a423e0ea0878d7c9f47564c7
#
_entry.id   d9d54b57a423e0ea0878d7c9f47564c7
#
_cell.length_a   1.000
_cell.length_b   1.000
_cell.length_c   1.000
_cell.angle_alpha   90.00
_cell.angle_beta   90.00
_cell.angle_gamma   90.00
#
_symmetry.space_group_name_H-M   'P 1'
#
loop_
_entity.id
_entity.type
_entity.pdbx_description
1 polymer ?
#
loop_
_entity_poly.entity_id
_entity_poly.type
_entity_poly.pdbx_seq_one_letter_code
_entity_poly.pdbx_strand_id
1 'polypeptide(L)' 'MAQNRPTEERLDELREAFDYNDRDGDGRIQLDEFSAMLDELDAEMSPREIETGFKDIDTNDDGRIDFDEFVAWWAED' A
#
# COMPACT_ATOMS: atom_id res chain seq x y z
N MET A 1 2.24 24.64 4.87
CA MET A 1 2.31 24.00 3.57
C MET A 1 2.12 22.50 3.69
N ALA A 2 1.17 21.97 2.97
CA ALA A 2 0.88 20.55 3.06
C ALA A 2 1.87 19.73 2.27
N GLN A 3 2.31 18.64 2.87
CA GLN A 3 3.21 17.70 2.22
C GLN A 3 2.42 16.43 1.99
N ASN A 4 2.18 16.10 0.74
CA ASN A 4 1.44 14.89 0.43
C ASN A 4 2.36 13.68 0.30
N ARG A 5 3.66 13.93 0.31
CA ARG A 5 4.62 12.83 0.20
C ARG A 5 5.11 12.41 1.57
N PRO A 6 5.26 11.12 1.80
CA PRO A 6 5.82 10.65 3.07
C PRO A 6 7.27 11.12 3.22
N THR A 7 7.67 11.35 4.45
CA THR A 7 9.07 11.63 4.75
C THR A 7 9.87 10.34 4.60
N GLU A 8 11.20 10.47 4.63
CA GLU A 8 12.06 9.28 4.54
C GLU A 8 11.76 8.28 5.65
N GLU A 9 11.53 8.78 6.86
CA GLU A 9 11.18 7.92 7.98
C GLU A 9 9.88 7.19 7.72
N ARG A 10 8.91 7.89 7.14
CA ARG A 10 7.62 7.29 6.83
C ARG A 10 7.75 6.27 5.72
N LEU A 11 8.60 6.55 4.75
CA LEU A 11 8.85 5.59 3.67
C LEU A 11 9.45 4.31 4.19
N ASP A 12 10.35 4.40 5.16
CA ASP A 12 10.96 3.21 5.77
C ASP A 12 9.89 2.36 6.46
N GLU A 13 8.97 3.00 7.17
CA GLU A 13 7.88 2.28 7.81
C GLU A 13 6.99 1.60 6.79
N LEU A 14 6.66 2.30 5.72
CA LEU A 14 5.83 1.75 4.66
C LEU A 14 6.53 0.57 3.99
N ARG A 15 7.83 0.70 3.78
CA ARG A 15 8.61 -0.35 3.16
C ARG A 15 8.66 -1.58 4.04
N GLU A 16 8.87 -1.40 5.33
CA GLU A 16 8.88 -2.52 6.26
C GLU A 16 7.55 -3.24 6.27
N ALA A 17 6.46 -2.48 6.31
CA ALA A 17 5.13 -3.07 6.31
C ALA A 17 4.88 -3.83 5.01
N PHE A 18 5.31 -3.25 3.89
CA PHE A 18 5.16 -3.88 2.59
C PHE A 18 5.93 -5.19 2.53
N ASP A 19 7.21 -5.14 2.91
CA ASP A 19 8.06 -6.32 2.89
C ASP A 19 7.54 -7.42 3.80
N TYR A 20 7.05 -7.02 4.96
CA TYR A 20 6.51 -7.98 5.93
C TYR A 20 5.32 -8.74 5.34
N ASN A 21 4.51 -8.05 4.55
CA ASN A 21 3.31 -8.66 3.96
C ASN A 21 3.57 -9.30 2.60
N ASP A 22 4.74 -9.06 2.02
CA ASP A 22 5.13 -9.65 0.74
C ASP A 22 5.70 -11.05 1.00
N ARG A 23 4.82 -12.00 1.17
CA ARG A 23 5.21 -13.36 1.57
C ARG A 23 6.02 -14.08 0.50
N ASP A 24 5.74 -13.79 -0.75
CA ASP A 24 6.40 -14.44 -1.86
C ASP A 24 7.76 -13.83 -2.15
N GLY A 25 8.02 -12.65 -1.64
CA GLY A 25 9.28 -11.96 -1.90
C GLY A 25 9.44 -11.52 -3.34
N ASP A 26 8.33 -11.36 -4.06
CA ASP A 26 8.38 -10.98 -5.47
C ASP A 26 8.29 -9.46 -5.68
N GLY A 27 8.21 -8.70 -4.59
CA GLY A 27 8.09 -7.26 -4.65
C GLY A 27 6.69 -6.76 -4.89
N ARG A 28 5.69 -7.64 -4.75
CA ARG A 28 4.30 -7.29 -4.97
C ARG A 28 3.42 -7.94 -3.91
N ILE A 29 2.28 -7.32 -3.66
CA ILE A 29 1.33 -7.84 -2.68
C ILE A 29 -0.05 -7.94 -3.32
N GLN A 30 -0.83 -8.88 -2.80
CA GLN A 30 -2.21 -9.09 -3.21
C GLN A 30 -3.15 -8.33 -2.29
N LEU A 31 -4.45 -8.40 -2.58
CA LEU A 31 -5.44 -7.65 -1.82
C LEU A 31 -5.45 -8.00 -0.33
N ASP A 32 -5.38 -9.27 0.00
CA ASP A 32 -5.40 -9.68 1.41
C ASP A 32 -4.16 -9.18 2.14
N GLU A 33 -3.02 -9.20 1.47
CA GLU A 33 -1.78 -8.67 2.04
C GLU A 33 -1.85 -7.16 2.17
N PHE A 34 -2.43 -6.49 1.18
CA PHE A 34 -2.63 -5.05 1.21
C PHE A 34 -3.52 -4.66 2.37
N SER A 35 -4.61 -5.39 2.58
CA SER A 35 -5.52 -5.13 3.68
C SER A 35 -4.81 -5.28 5.03
N ALA A 36 -4.03 -6.33 5.19
CA ALA A 36 -3.28 -6.54 6.42
C ALA A 36 -2.26 -5.44 6.65
N MET A 37 -1.61 -4.99 5.58
CA MET A 37 -0.62 -3.92 5.67
C MET A 37 -1.26 -2.61 6.12
N LEU A 38 -2.41 -2.26 5.56
CA LEU A 38 -3.09 -1.04 5.94
C LEU A 38 -3.56 -1.09 7.39
N ASP A 39 -3.95 -2.27 7.85
CA ASP A 39 -4.34 -2.45 9.24
C ASP A 39 -3.16 -2.19 10.16
N GLU A 40 -1.98 -2.68 9.80
CA GLU A 40 -0.77 -2.43 10.56
C GLU A 40 -0.38 -0.97 10.59
N LEU A 41 -0.67 -0.26 9.50
CA LEU A 41 -0.36 1.15 9.39
C LEU A 41 -1.42 2.06 10.02
N ASP A 42 -2.46 1.46 10.61
CA ASP A 42 -3.54 2.20 11.27
C ASP A 42 -4.27 3.12 10.28
N ALA A 43 -4.46 2.64 9.08
CA ALA A 43 -5.09 3.46 8.04
C ALA A 43 -6.58 3.70 8.27
N GLU A 44 -7.19 2.91 9.13
CA GLU A 44 -8.61 3.06 9.50
C GLU A 44 -9.54 3.09 8.28
N MET A 45 -9.33 2.16 7.37
CA MET A 45 -10.15 2.05 6.18
C MET A 45 -11.08 0.85 6.26
N SER A 46 -12.28 1.01 5.75
CA SER A 46 -13.22 -0.09 5.68
C SER A 46 -12.78 -1.07 4.60
N PRO A 47 -13.25 -2.33 4.66
CA PRO A 47 -12.89 -3.30 3.61
C PRO A 47 -13.24 -2.83 2.20
N ARG A 48 -14.35 -2.12 2.07
CA ARG A 48 -14.76 -1.59 0.76
C ARG A 48 -13.78 -0.54 0.25
N GLU A 49 -13.34 0.34 1.15
CA GLU A 49 -12.37 1.36 0.79
C GLU A 49 -11.04 0.75 0.39
N ILE A 50 -10.65 -0.30 1.09
CA ILE A 50 -9.42 -1.02 0.80
C ILE A 50 -9.49 -1.64 -0.59
N GLU A 51 -10.60 -2.28 -0.92
CA GLU A 51 -10.79 -2.87 -2.24
C GLU A 51 -10.73 -1.81 -3.34
N THR A 52 -11.41 -0.70 -3.10
CA THR A 52 -11.42 0.39 -4.09
C THR A 52 -10.03 0.94 -4.30
N GLY A 53 -9.30 1.18 -3.20
CA GLY A 53 -7.93 1.66 -3.29
C GLY A 53 -7.04 0.70 -4.04
N PHE A 54 -7.18 -0.59 -3.75
CA PHE A 54 -6.39 -1.61 -4.43
C PHE A 54 -6.62 -1.58 -5.94
N LYS A 55 -7.87 -1.48 -6.35
CA LYS A 55 -8.20 -1.41 -7.78
C LYS A 55 -7.63 -0.16 -8.44
N ASP A 56 -7.64 0.95 -7.71
CA ASP A 56 -7.05 2.19 -8.22
C ASP A 56 -5.55 2.06 -8.43
N ILE A 57 -4.88 1.36 -7.53
CA ILE A 57 -3.44 1.15 -7.61
C ILE A 57 -3.10 0.16 -8.71
N ASP A 58 -3.88 -0.90 -8.80
CA ASP A 58 -3.61 -2.01 -9.72
C ASP A 58 -4.07 -1.65 -11.14
N THR A 59 -3.30 -0.82 -11.80
CA THR A 59 -3.65 -0.35 -13.14
C THR A 59 -3.54 -1.44 -14.20
N ASN A 60 -2.71 -2.43 -13.94
CA ASN A 60 -2.54 -3.57 -14.86
C ASN A 60 -3.60 -4.63 -14.68
N ASP A 61 -4.37 -4.53 -13.60
CA ASP A 61 -5.43 -5.48 -13.31
C ASP A 61 -4.91 -6.92 -13.21
N ASP A 62 -3.72 -7.07 -12.66
CA ASP A 62 -3.11 -8.38 -12.47
C ASP A 62 -3.32 -8.95 -11.06
N GLY A 63 -4.04 -8.21 -10.21
CA GLY A 63 -4.33 -8.65 -8.86
C GLY A 63 -3.20 -8.44 -7.88
N ARG A 64 -2.20 -7.65 -8.25
CA ARG A 64 -1.04 -7.38 -7.40
C ARG A 64 -0.60 -5.94 -7.57
N ILE A 65 0.00 -5.39 -6.51
CA ILE A 65 0.55 -4.05 -6.57
C ILE A 65 2.00 -4.09 -6.08
N ASP A 66 2.83 -3.21 -6.62
CA ASP A 66 4.19 -3.10 -6.16
C ASP A 66 4.33 -1.90 -5.22
N PHE A 67 5.53 -1.76 -4.64
CA PHE A 67 5.76 -0.73 -3.65
C PHE A 67 5.62 0.69 -4.24
N ASP A 68 6.15 0.89 -5.42
CA ASP A 68 6.08 2.21 -6.06
C ASP A 68 4.64 2.63 -6.31
N GLU A 69 3.81 1.70 -6.77
CA GLU A 69 2.40 1.96 -6.98
C GLU A 69 1.70 2.29 -5.66
N PHE A 70 2.03 1.53 -4.63
CA PHE A 70 1.46 1.77 -3.31
C PHE A 70 1.82 3.14 -2.78
N VAL A 71 3.08 3.52 -2.86
CA VAL A 71 3.54 4.81 -2.34
C VAL A 71 2.90 5.96 -3.08
N ALA A 72 2.77 5.85 -4.40
CA ALA A 72 2.13 6.87 -5.20
C ALA A 72 0.69 7.09 -4.75
N TRP A 73 -0.03 6.02 -4.50
CA TRP A 73 -1.40 6.10 -4.01
C TRP A 73 -1.47 6.66 -2.60
N TRP A 74 -0.59 6.19 -1.73
CA TRP A 74 -0.57 6.62 -0.33
C TRP A 74 -0.27 8.11 -0.21
N ALA A 75 0.63 8.61 -1.02
CA ALA A 75 1.04 10.01 -0.98
C ALA A 75 0.03 10.93 -1.64
N GLU A 76 -0.80 10.40 -2.50
CA GLU A 76 -1.81 11.18 -3.20
C GLU A 76 -2.99 11.45 -2.30
N ASP A 77 -3.41 12.68 -2.27
CA ASP A 77 -4.49 13.01 -1.36
C ASP A 77 -5.42 14.06 -1.95
#